data_2d2892722e34a87693626fb5d675d539
#
_entry.id   2d2892722e34a87693626fb5d675d539
#
_cell.length_a   1.000
_cell.length_b   1.000
_cell.length_c   1.000
_cell.angle_alpha   90.00
_cell.angle_beta   90.00
_cell.angle_gamma   90.00
#
_symmetry.space_group_name_H-M   'P 1'
#
loop_
_entity.id
_entity.type
_entity.pdbx_description
1 polymer ?
#
loop_
_entity_poly.entity_id
_entity_poly.type
_entity_poly.pdbx_seq_one_letter_code
_entity_poly.pdbx_strand_id
1 'polypeptide(L)'
;MIPSDRSYNDLVRANSYSQLEKKSMSSAIGLFYGSSTCYTEMAGEKICAQINSQHSDSVSLHNIADQPLSLMADYDLLILGIPTWDYGDLQEDWESHWDELEQIDFAGKQVAVYGLGDQIGYPEWFQDALGYLWAKVKNRGATMVGEWPNKGYEFDESKALTDNKAHFVGLALDDENQLDLSDDYISRWCEQICTEFGL
;
A
#
# COMPACT_ATOMS: atom_id res chain seq x y z
N MET A 1 -16.67 51.19 20.32
CA MET A 1 -17.28 50.69 19.08
C MET A 1 -16.72 49.26 18.85
N ILE A 2 -17.51 48.23 19.15
CA ILE A 2 -17.08 46.83 19.09
C ILE A 2 -17.35 46.36 17.64
N PRO A 3 -16.37 45.75 16.93
CA PRO A 3 -16.59 45.24 15.60
C PRO A 3 -17.59 44.07 15.64
N SER A 4 -18.53 44.07 14.73
CA SER A 4 -19.66 43.14 14.69
C SER A 4 -19.21 41.67 14.47
N ASP A 5 -19.84 40.79 15.21
CA ASP A 5 -19.71 39.31 15.26
C ASP A 5 -19.86 38.60 13.89
N ARG A 6 -20.21 39.32 12.84
CA ARG A 6 -20.35 38.80 11.48
C ARG A 6 -19.05 38.39 10.79
N SER A 7 -17.95 39.16 11.03
CA SER A 7 -16.67 38.92 10.34
C SER A 7 -15.94 37.68 10.83
N TYR A 8 -16.09 37.29 12.09
CA TYR A 8 -15.47 36.09 12.66
C TYR A 8 -16.14 34.81 12.16
N ASN A 9 -17.46 34.79 12.08
CA ASN A 9 -18.21 33.62 11.58
C ASN A 9 -18.02 33.41 10.07
N ASP A 10 -17.80 34.46 9.27
CA ASP A 10 -17.53 34.35 7.85
C ASP A 10 -16.11 33.82 7.59
N LEU A 11 -15.12 34.17 8.43
CA LEU A 11 -13.75 33.65 8.37
C LEU A 11 -13.70 32.16 8.78
N VAL A 12 -14.45 31.76 9.81
CA VAL A 12 -14.54 30.36 10.26
C VAL A 12 -15.23 29.50 9.20
N ARG A 13 -16.30 30.00 8.56
CA ARG A 13 -16.98 29.31 7.43
C ARG A 13 -16.08 29.21 6.21
N ALA A 14 -15.39 30.29 5.81
CA ALA A 14 -14.46 30.26 4.68
C ALA A 14 -13.31 29.26 4.91
N ASN A 15 -12.81 29.17 6.14
CA ASN A 15 -11.76 28.21 6.48
C ASN A 15 -12.25 26.76 6.49
N SER A 16 -13.49 26.52 6.94
CA SER A 16 -14.10 25.18 6.89
C SER A 16 -14.44 24.73 5.45
N TYR A 17 -14.89 25.64 4.59
CA TYR A 17 -15.09 25.34 3.15
C TYR A 17 -13.76 25.06 2.44
N SER A 18 -12.69 25.82 2.73
CA SER A 18 -11.37 25.58 2.14
C SER A 18 -10.73 24.26 2.59
N GLN A 19 -11.02 23.80 3.81
CA GLN A 19 -10.59 22.49 4.31
C GLN A 19 -11.41 21.34 3.69
N LEU A 20 -12.71 21.55 3.46
CA LEU A 20 -13.57 20.60 2.77
C LEU A 20 -13.23 20.48 1.28
N GLU A 21 -12.92 21.61 0.60
CA GLU A 21 -12.47 21.60 -0.79
C GLU A 21 -11.06 21.00 -0.94
N LYS A 22 -10.14 21.21 0.01
CA LYS A 22 -8.84 20.51 0.02
C LYS A 22 -8.97 19.02 0.22
N LYS A 23 -9.94 18.55 1.03
CA LYS A 23 -10.21 17.12 1.19
C LYS A 23 -10.85 16.50 -0.06
N SER A 24 -11.52 17.28 -0.93
CA SER A 24 -12.12 16.80 -2.17
C SER A 24 -11.16 16.73 -3.37
N MET A 25 -9.91 17.20 -3.22
CA MET A 25 -8.88 17.18 -4.26
C MET A 25 -7.69 16.28 -3.96
N SER A 26 -7.65 15.60 -2.81
CA SER A 26 -6.65 14.58 -2.52
C SER A 26 -7.17 13.23 -3.00
N SER A 27 -6.34 12.45 -3.68
CA SER A 27 -6.64 11.05 -4.01
C SER A 27 -7.08 10.30 -2.74
N ALA A 28 -8.08 9.42 -2.88
CA ALA A 28 -8.60 8.67 -1.74
C ALA A 28 -7.57 7.66 -1.19
N ILE A 29 -6.66 7.19 -2.07
CA ILE A 29 -5.67 6.13 -1.78
C ILE A 29 -4.26 6.67 -2.01
N GLY A 30 -3.36 6.47 -1.03
CA GLY A 30 -1.92 6.63 -1.20
C GLY A 30 -1.27 5.28 -1.50
N LEU A 31 -0.60 5.15 -2.67
CA LEU A 31 0.21 3.99 -2.98
C LEU A 31 1.69 4.34 -2.80
N PHE A 32 2.35 3.69 -1.85
CA PHE A 32 3.77 3.89 -1.55
C PHE A 32 4.57 2.64 -1.87
N TYR A 33 5.71 2.80 -2.54
CA TYR A 33 6.56 1.67 -2.91
C TYR A 33 8.04 2.00 -2.80
N GLY A 34 8.86 0.98 -2.52
CA GLY A 34 10.31 0.97 -2.72
C GLY A 34 10.68 0.02 -3.84
N SER A 35 11.64 0.39 -4.70
CA SER A 35 12.03 -0.43 -5.85
C SER A 35 13.46 -0.15 -6.30
N SER A 36 14.29 -1.20 -6.43
CA SER A 36 15.66 -1.08 -6.94
C SER A 36 15.79 -1.47 -8.42
N THR A 37 14.90 -2.33 -8.93
CA THR A 37 14.91 -2.87 -10.30
C THR A 37 13.68 -2.50 -11.13
N CYS A 38 12.87 -1.55 -10.65
CA CYS A 38 11.63 -1.06 -11.26
C CYS A 38 10.44 -2.04 -11.27
N TYR A 39 10.58 -3.32 -10.94
CA TYR A 39 9.46 -4.27 -10.99
C TYR A 39 8.34 -3.90 -10.00
N THR A 40 8.67 -3.51 -8.76
CA THR A 40 7.67 -3.08 -7.76
C THR A 40 6.99 -1.78 -8.19
N GLU A 41 7.73 -0.86 -8.81
CA GLU A 41 7.21 0.36 -9.42
C GLU A 41 6.21 0.05 -10.54
N MET A 42 6.59 -0.80 -11.50
CA MET A 42 5.71 -1.20 -12.61
C MET A 42 4.42 -1.86 -12.13
N ALA A 43 4.50 -2.71 -11.09
CA ALA A 43 3.31 -3.29 -10.46
C ALA A 43 2.45 -2.20 -9.81
N GLY A 44 3.05 -1.25 -9.09
CA GLY A 44 2.36 -0.09 -8.51
C GLY A 44 1.69 0.79 -9.55
N GLU A 45 2.34 1.06 -10.69
CA GLU A 45 1.75 1.80 -11.81
C GLU A 45 0.53 1.07 -12.40
N LYS A 46 0.61 -0.25 -12.58
CA LYS A 46 -0.51 -1.07 -13.06
C LYS A 46 -1.68 -1.07 -12.08
N ILE A 47 -1.41 -1.20 -10.77
CA ILE A 47 -2.42 -1.10 -9.70
C ILE A 47 -3.10 0.27 -9.74
N CYS A 48 -2.31 1.34 -9.81
CA CYS A 48 -2.79 2.72 -9.92
C CYS A 48 -3.67 2.91 -11.16
N ALA A 49 -3.22 2.45 -12.34
CA ALA A 49 -3.97 2.54 -13.59
C ALA A 49 -5.28 1.75 -13.53
N GLN A 50 -5.26 0.53 -12.96
CA GLN A 50 -6.44 -0.34 -12.84
C GLN A 50 -7.51 0.31 -11.94
N ILE A 51 -7.15 0.81 -10.76
CA ILE A 51 -8.08 1.46 -9.85
C ILE A 51 -8.59 2.77 -10.45
N ASN A 52 -7.72 3.62 -11.01
CA ASN A 52 -8.10 4.90 -11.61
C ASN A 52 -8.98 4.74 -12.87
N SER A 53 -8.96 3.59 -13.53
CA SER A 53 -9.87 3.31 -14.65
C SER A 53 -11.33 3.20 -14.22
N GLN A 54 -11.57 2.80 -12.96
CA GLN A 54 -12.90 2.60 -12.38
C GLN A 54 -13.29 3.75 -11.44
N HIS A 55 -12.31 4.33 -10.76
CA HIS A 55 -12.45 5.39 -9.77
C HIS A 55 -11.48 6.53 -10.13
N SER A 56 -11.91 7.49 -10.95
CA SER A 56 -11.07 8.55 -11.52
C SER A 56 -10.23 9.28 -10.46
N ASP A 57 -8.92 9.37 -10.70
CA ASP A 57 -7.93 10.10 -9.87
C ASP A 57 -7.93 9.70 -8.38
N SER A 58 -8.29 8.44 -8.09
CA SER A 58 -8.41 7.95 -6.70
C SER A 58 -7.10 7.55 -6.06
N VAL A 59 -6.05 7.24 -6.85
CA VAL A 59 -4.74 6.76 -6.35
C VAL A 59 -3.64 7.75 -6.67
N SER A 60 -2.87 8.15 -5.65
CA SER A 60 -1.58 8.85 -5.80
C SER A 60 -0.43 7.88 -5.57
N LEU A 61 0.53 7.85 -6.50
CA LEU A 61 1.71 7.00 -6.48
C LEU A 61 2.91 7.74 -5.88
N HIS A 62 3.59 7.12 -4.90
CA HIS A 62 4.72 7.69 -4.17
C HIS A 62 5.88 6.72 -4.10
N ASN A 63 7.04 7.11 -4.65
CA ASN A 63 8.30 6.40 -4.42
C ASN A 63 8.89 6.85 -3.08
N ILE A 64 9.13 5.92 -2.14
CA ILE A 64 9.67 6.24 -0.82
C ILE A 64 11.13 6.69 -0.85
N ALA A 65 11.87 6.42 -1.93
CA ALA A 65 13.20 6.99 -2.14
C ALA A 65 13.18 8.51 -2.30
N ASP A 66 12.08 9.08 -2.82
CA ASP A 66 11.95 10.50 -3.13
C ASP A 66 10.95 11.23 -2.21
N GLN A 67 10.08 10.50 -1.52
CA GLN A 67 8.97 11.05 -0.74
C GLN A 67 9.01 10.57 0.71
N PRO A 68 8.82 11.45 1.69
CA PRO A 68 8.86 11.06 3.10
C PRO A 68 7.66 10.17 3.47
N LEU A 69 7.90 9.14 4.28
CA LEU A 69 6.83 8.24 4.76
C LEU A 69 5.74 8.97 5.57
N SER A 70 6.04 10.14 6.14
CA SER A 70 5.06 10.96 6.86
C SER A 70 3.85 11.36 6.02
N LEU A 71 3.95 11.37 4.68
CA LEU A 71 2.82 11.58 3.78
C LEU A 71 1.74 10.50 3.91
N MET A 72 2.06 9.29 4.41
CA MET A 72 1.06 8.25 4.69
C MET A 72 0.00 8.71 5.70
N ALA A 73 0.33 9.70 6.54
CA ALA A 73 -0.62 10.26 7.51
C ALA A 73 -1.82 10.95 6.83
N ASP A 74 -1.65 11.45 5.61
CA ASP A 74 -2.67 12.21 4.87
C ASP A 74 -3.75 11.31 4.22
N TYR A 75 -3.53 9.98 4.19
CA TYR A 75 -4.41 9.00 3.57
C TYR A 75 -5.08 8.11 4.60
N ASP A 76 -6.39 7.88 4.44
CA ASP A 76 -7.14 6.90 5.23
C ASP A 76 -7.03 5.49 4.60
N LEU A 77 -6.80 5.42 3.28
CA LEU A 77 -6.61 4.20 2.49
C LEU A 77 -5.19 4.16 1.92
N LEU A 78 -4.47 3.07 2.18
CA LEU A 78 -3.09 2.90 1.78
C LEU A 78 -2.86 1.59 1.03
N ILE A 79 -1.98 1.64 0.03
CA ILE A 79 -1.40 0.47 -0.63
C ILE A 79 0.12 0.58 -0.48
N LEU A 80 0.77 -0.47 0.01
CA LEU A 80 2.22 -0.47 0.23
C LEU A 80 2.87 -1.58 -0.56
N GLY A 81 3.90 -1.24 -1.34
CA GLY A 81 4.62 -2.17 -2.23
C GLY A 81 6.06 -2.39 -1.80
N ILE A 82 6.47 -3.66 -1.66
CA ILE A 82 7.82 -4.04 -1.25
C ILE A 82 8.29 -5.30 -1.98
N PRO A 83 9.49 -5.33 -2.59
CA PRO A 83 10.09 -6.57 -3.06
C PRO A 83 10.86 -7.27 -1.93
N THR A 84 10.92 -8.60 -2.00
CA THR A 84 11.80 -9.39 -1.15
C THR A 84 13.13 -9.59 -1.86
N TRP A 85 14.22 -9.28 -1.18
CA TRP A 85 15.59 -9.41 -1.69
C TRP A 85 16.34 -10.56 -1.02
N ASP A 86 17.29 -11.13 -1.74
CA ASP A 86 18.24 -12.15 -1.24
C ASP A 86 17.54 -13.23 -0.36
N TYR A 87 17.95 -13.37 0.87
CA TYR A 87 17.47 -14.37 1.84
C TYR A 87 16.31 -13.85 2.69
N GLY A 88 15.36 -13.14 2.09
CA GLY A 88 14.20 -12.59 2.78
C GLY A 88 14.37 -11.15 3.27
N ASP A 89 15.41 -10.45 2.75
CA ASP A 89 15.77 -9.12 3.20
C ASP A 89 14.84 -8.04 2.65
N LEU A 90 14.79 -6.92 3.37
CA LEU A 90 14.06 -5.72 2.92
C LEU A 90 14.81 -5.08 1.75
N GLN A 91 14.06 -4.46 0.85
CA GLN A 91 14.65 -3.58 -0.16
C GLN A 91 15.25 -2.33 0.51
N GLU A 92 16.35 -1.80 -0.04
CA GLU A 92 17.21 -0.79 0.59
C GLU A 92 16.49 0.50 1.03
N ASP A 93 15.52 1.00 0.25
CA ASP A 93 14.77 2.20 0.65
C ASP A 93 13.85 1.90 1.83
N TRP A 94 13.18 0.73 1.83
CA TRP A 94 12.38 0.28 2.97
C TRP A 94 13.26 0.04 4.21
N GLU A 95 14.43 -0.56 4.06
CA GLU A 95 15.38 -0.76 5.17
C GLU A 95 15.79 0.58 5.77
N SER A 96 16.15 1.55 4.92
CA SER A 96 16.58 2.89 5.34
C SER A 96 15.51 3.66 6.11
N HIS A 97 14.23 3.46 5.75
CA HIS A 97 13.07 4.13 6.37
C HIS A 97 12.32 3.24 7.38
N TRP A 98 12.85 2.05 7.70
CA TRP A 98 12.10 1.05 8.48
C TRP A 98 11.67 1.54 9.86
N ASP A 99 12.53 2.31 10.54
CA ASP A 99 12.24 2.87 11.86
C ASP A 99 11.26 4.05 11.79
N GLU A 100 11.16 4.72 10.64
CA GLU A 100 10.20 5.83 10.45
C GLU A 100 8.75 5.32 10.47
N LEU A 101 8.49 4.07 10.03
CA LEU A 101 7.16 3.46 10.14
C LEU A 101 6.64 3.41 11.58
N GLU A 102 7.53 3.36 12.58
CA GLU A 102 7.15 3.38 13.99
C GLU A 102 6.61 4.74 14.46
N GLN A 103 6.89 5.80 13.71
CA GLN A 103 6.39 7.14 14.01
C GLN A 103 5.01 7.42 13.39
N ILE A 104 4.55 6.55 12.48
CA ILE A 104 3.26 6.71 11.80
C ILE A 104 2.17 6.04 12.63
N ASP A 105 1.08 6.76 12.88
CA ASP A 105 -0.14 6.20 13.46
C ASP A 105 -1.04 5.67 12.34
N PHE A 106 -1.23 4.35 12.32
CA PHE A 106 -2.10 3.68 11.36
C PHE A 106 -3.50 3.39 11.94
N ALA A 107 -3.81 3.82 13.16
CA ALA A 107 -5.14 3.63 13.74
C ALA A 107 -6.23 4.30 12.88
N GLY A 108 -7.26 3.52 12.52
CA GLY A 108 -8.34 3.96 11.65
C GLY A 108 -8.05 3.95 10.15
N LYS A 109 -6.82 3.61 9.73
CA LYS A 109 -6.46 3.45 8.32
C LYS A 109 -6.69 2.01 7.86
N GLN A 110 -7.12 1.84 6.60
CA GLN A 110 -7.16 0.55 5.92
C GLN A 110 -5.93 0.43 5.02
N VAL A 111 -5.22 -0.69 5.12
CA VAL A 111 -3.96 -0.88 4.40
C VAL A 111 -3.97 -2.22 3.68
N ALA A 112 -3.71 -2.18 2.37
CA ALA A 112 -3.40 -3.33 1.54
C ALA A 112 -1.89 -3.35 1.24
N VAL A 113 -1.32 -4.53 1.04
CA VAL A 113 0.11 -4.67 0.72
C VAL A 113 0.31 -5.56 -0.50
N TYR A 114 1.34 -5.27 -1.32
CA TYR A 114 1.74 -6.14 -2.41
C TYR A 114 3.26 -6.32 -2.40
N GLY A 115 3.70 -7.47 -2.86
CA GLY A 115 5.12 -7.80 -2.90
C GLY A 115 5.53 -8.50 -4.17
N LEU A 116 6.83 -8.38 -4.50
CA LEU A 116 7.49 -9.18 -5.51
C LEU A 116 8.52 -10.09 -4.86
N GLY A 117 8.64 -11.30 -5.41
CA GLY A 117 9.60 -12.30 -4.98
C GLY A 117 9.88 -13.28 -6.10
N ASP A 118 10.83 -14.17 -5.88
CA ASP A 118 11.20 -15.27 -6.78
C ASP A 118 11.00 -16.60 -6.05
N GLN A 119 9.89 -17.27 -6.34
CA GLN A 119 9.49 -18.50 -5.66
C GLN A 119 10.39 -19.70 -5.99
N ILE A 120 11.12 -19.66 -7.12
CA ILE A 120 12.00 -20.73 -7.55
C ILE A 120 13.45 -20.46 -7.16
N GLY A 121 13.92 -19.24 -7.34
CA GLY A 121 15.30 -18.87 -6.97
C GLY A 121 15.51 -18.75 -5.45
N TYR A 122 14.46 -18.35 -4.72
CA TYR A 122 14.49 -18.12 -3.26
C TYR A 122 13.28 -18.75 -2.54
N PRO A 123 13.03 -20.07 -2.67
CA PRO A 123 11.80 -20.71 -2.21
C PRO A 123 11.61 -20.68 -0.69
N GLU A 124 12.69 -20.59 0.10
CA GLU A 124 12.63 -20.56 1.58
C GLU A 124 12.30 -19.17 2.13
N TRP A 125 12.31 -18.11 1.28
CA TRP A 125 12.13 -16.72 1.67
C TRP A 125 11.12 -15.98 0.79
N PHE A 126 10.29 -16.72 0.05
CA PHE A 126 9.33 -16.13 -0.88
C PHE A 126 8.39 -15.15 -0.17
N GLN A 127 8.41 -13.86 -0.57
CA GLN A 127 7.58 -12.79 -0.01
C GLN A 127 7.84 -12.46 1.49
N ASP A 128 8.98 -12.80 2.05
CA ASP A 128 9.26 -12.55 3.48
C ASP A 128 9.17 -11.07 3.84
N ALA A 129 9.73 -10.18 3.01
CA ALA A 129 9.65 -8.73 3.22
C ALA A 129 8.20 -8.22 3.25
N LEU A 130 7.30 -8.79 2.43
CA LEU A 130 5.86 -8.50 2.46
C LEU A 130 5.26 -8.85 3.82
N GLY A 131 5.61 -10.00 4.36
CA GLY A 131 5.18 -10.44 5.69
C GLY A 131 5.66 -9.51 6.80
N TYR A 132 6.91 -9.06 6.74
CA TYR A 132 7.48 -8.11 7.71
C TYR A 132 6.78 -6.75 7.64
N LEU A 133 6.57 -6.20 6.44
CA LEU A 133 5.87 -4.93 6.25
C LEU A 133 4.45 -4.99 6.78
N TRP A 134 3.70 -6.03 6.42
CA TRP A 134 2.34 -6.25 6.92
C TRP A 134 2.28 -6.31 8.44
N ALA A 135 3.16 -7.09 9.08
CA ALA A 135 3.20 -7.23 10.53
C ALA A 135 3.52 -5.91 11.23
N LYS A 136 4.49 -5.14 10.69
CA LYS A 136 4.87 -3.84 11.24
C LYS A 136 3.71 -2.85 11.20
N VAL A 137 3.05 -2.71 10.06
CA VAL A 137 1.93 -1.78 9.85
C VAL A 137 0.70 -2.19 10.68
N LYS A 138 0.38 -3.48 10.73
CA LYS A 138 -0.69 -4.03 11.57
C LYS A 138 -0.46 -3.74 13.06
N ASN A 139 0.77 -3.93 13.54
CA ASN A 139 1.13 -3.65 14.93
C ASN A 139 1.03 -2.15 15.29
N ARG A 140 1.03 -1.27 14.28
CA ARG A 140 0.82 0.17 14.43
C ARG A 140 -0.65 0.59 14.31
N GLY A 141 -1.58 -0.36 14.27
CA GLY A 141 -3.02 -0.14 14.38
C GLY A 141 -3.80 -0.16 13.07
N ALA A 142 -3.17 -0.48 11.94
CA ALA A 142 -3.86 -0.60 10.66
C ALA A 142 -4.89 -1.73 10.65
N THR A 143 -6.01 -1.51 9.96
CA THR A 143 -6.89 -2.58 9.50
C THR A 143 -6.36 -3.11 8.17
N MET A 144 -5.81 -4.32 8.20
CA MET A 144 -5.24 -4.93 7.00
C MET A 144 -6.32 -5.54 6.12
N VAL A 145 -6.21 -5.33 4.80
CA VAL A 145 -7.11 -5.85 3.77
C VAL A 145 -6.30 -6.43 2.61
N GLY A 146 -6.95 -7.10 1.66
CA GLY A 146 -6.33 -7.57 0.43
C GLY A 146 -5.56 -8.89 0.57
N GLU A 147 -5.97 -9.82 1.44
CA GLU A 147 -5.40 -11.17 1.48
C GLU A 147 -5.53 -11.84 0.10
N TRP A 148 -4.46 -12.53 -0.33
CA TRP A 148 -4.40 -13.17 -1.65
C TRP A 148 -4.29 -14.69 -1.54
N PRO A 149 -5.03 -15.49 -2.33
CA PRO A 149 -5.00 -16.94 -2.23
C PRO A 149 -3.60 -17.53 -2.47
N ASN A 150 -3.13 -18.38 -1.55
CA ASN A 150 -1.92 -19.19 -1.72
C ASN A 150 -2.22 -20.39 -2.62
N LYS A 151 -2.35 -20.12 -3.93
CA LYS A 151 -2.67 -21.15 -4.92
C LYS A 151 -1.96 -20.91 -6.24
N GLY A 152 -1.25 -21.92 -6.71
CA GLY A 152 -0.52 -21.86 -7.97
C GLY A 152 0.91 -21.35 -7.81
N TYR A 153 1.44 -21.38 -6.59
CA TYR A 153 2.82 -21.06 -6.26
C TYR A 153 3.60 -22.33 -5.86
N GLU A 154 4.90 -22.32 -6.11
CA GLU A 154 5.84 -23.39 -5.77
C GLU A 154 6.99 -22.80 -4.94
N PHE A 155 6.87 -22.79 -3.62
CA PHE A 155 7.89 -22.32 -2.68
C PHE A 155 7.89 -23.21 -1.43
N ASP A 156 8.95 -23.11 -0.62
CA ASP A 156 9.10 -23.93 0.60
C ASP A 156 8.54 -23.21 1.83
N GLU A 157 8.91 -21.94 2.05
CA GLU A 157 8.50 -21.13 3.20
C GLU A 157 8.19 -19.68 2.81
N SER A 158 7.36 -19.01 3.62
CA SER A 158 7.04 -17.59 3.49
C SER A 158 6.53 -17.01 4.80
N LYS A 159 7.06 -15.84 5.19
CA LYS A 159 6.55 -15.03 6.31
C LYS A 159 5.27 -14.27 5.96
N ALA A 160 4.93 -14.21 4.67
CA ALA A 160 3.72 -13.53 4.21
C ALA A 160 2.47 -14.42 4.25
N LEU A 161 2.54 -15.64 4.77
CA LEU A 161 1.38 -16.50 4.89
C LEU A 161 0.53 -16.16 6.12
N THR A 162 -0.79 -16.22 5.95
CA THR A 162 -1.75 -16.24 7.07
C THR A 162 -1.55 -17.48 7.95
N ASP A 163 -2.04 -17.46 9.19
CA ASP A 163 -1.86 -18.55 10.16
C ASP A 163 -2.29 -19.93 9.63
N ASN A 164 -3.36 -19.97 8.83
CA ASN A 164 -3.87 -21.21 8.22
C ASN A 164 -3.17 -21.56 6.89
N LYS A 165 -2.22 -20.74 6.45
CA LYS A 165 -1.46 -20.85 5.20
C LYS A 165 -2.31 -20.90 3.92
N ALA A 166 -3.59 -20.53 4.01
CA ALA A 166 -4.49 -20.54 2.85
C ALA A 166 -4.34 -19.30 1.96
N HIS A 167 -3.81 -18.21 2.52
CA HIS A 167 -3.63 -16.94 1.83
C HIS A 167 -2.27 -16.33 2.17
N PHE A 168 -1.78 -15.49 1.28
CA PHE A 168 -0.80 -14.45 1.61
C PHE A 168 -1.53 -13.26 2.25
N VAL A 169 -0.82 -12.52 3.07
CA VAL A 169 -1.32 -11.31 3.75
C VAL A 169 -1.51 -10.11 2.82
N GLY A 170 -1.16 -10.25 1.55
CA GLY A 170 -1.29 -9.27 0.47
C GLY A 170 -1.04 -9.91 -0.88
N LEU A 171 -1.07 -9.13 -1.96
CA LEU A 171 -0.82 -9.63 -3.31
C LEU A 171 0.63 -10.09 -3.47
N ALA A 172 0.83 -11.38 -3.75
CA ALA A 172 2.12 -11.97 -4.03
C ALA A 172 2.34 -12.07 -5.55
N LEU A 173 3.32 -11.34 -6.08
CA LEU A 173 3.71 -11.36 -7.48
C LEU A 173 5.08 -12.03 -7.65
N ASP A 174 5.27 -12.70 -8.76
CA ASP A 174 6.53 -13.35 -9.16
C ASP A 174 6.75 -13.15 -10.66
N ASP A 175 7.31 -11.99 -11.00
CA ASP A 175 7.55 -11.62 -12.41
C ASP A 175 8.72 -12.39 -13.03
N GLU A 176 9.54 -13.09 -12.24
CA GLU A 176 10.60 -13.96 -12.75
C GLU A 176 10.05 -15.27 -13.30
N ASN A 177 9.01 -15.84 -12.66
CA ASN A 177 8.49 -17.17 -13.00
C ASN A 177 7.04 -17.15 -13.50
N GLN A 178 6.26 -16.11 -13.19
CA GLN A 178 4.82 -16.02 -13.47
C GLN A 178 4.40 -14.67 -14.09
N LEU A 179 5.27 -14.01 -14.86
CA LEU A 179 5.01 -12.70 -15.48
C LEU A 179 3.69 -12.65 -16.27
N ASP A 180 3.32 -13.75 -16.93
CA ASP A 180 2.10 -13.88 -17.72
C ASP A 180 0.82 -13.90 -16.84
N LEU A 181 0.93 -14.13 -15.54
CA LEU A 181 -0.19 -14.11 -14.59
C LEU A 181 -0.32 -12.77 -13.86
N SER A 182 0.72 -11.94 -13.84
CA SER A 182 0.78 -10.72 -13.01
C SER A 182 -0.35 -9.74 -13.32
N ASP A 183 -0.69 -9.54 -14.59
CA ASP A 183 -1.77 -8.61 -14.99
C ASP A 183 -3.16 -9.12 -14.52
N ASP A 184 -3.44 -10.42 -14.61
CA ASP A 184 -4.68 -11.03 -14.09
C ASP A 184 -4.74 -10.93 -12.57
N TYR A 185 -3.64 -11.23 -11.88
CA TYR A 185 -3.57 -11.15 -10.42
C TYR A 185 -3.79 -9.71 -9.93
N ILE A 186 -3.13 -8.72 -10.54
CA ILE A 186 -3.33 -7.31 -10.25
C ILE A 186 -4.79 -6.90 -10.46
N SER A 187 -5.39 -7.26 -11.60
CA SER A 187 -6.76 -6.88 -11.91
C SER A 187 -7.74 -7.42 -10.87
N ARG A 188 -7.67 -8.71 -10.55
CA ARG A 188 -8.54 -9.37 -9.56
C ARG A 188 -8.33 -8.82 -8.16
N TRP A 189 -7.08 -8.58 -7.77
CA TRP A 189 -6.77 -8.02 -6.46
C TRP A 189 -7.26 -6.57 -6.33
N CYS A 190 -7.13 -5.74 -7.36
CA CYS A 190 -7.67 -4.39 -7.37
C CYS A 190 -9.19 -4.37 -7.18
N GLU A 191 -9.95 -5.26 -7.86
CA GLU A 191 -11.40 -5.39 -7.66
C GLU A 191 -11.74 -5.78 -6.22
N GLN A 192 -10.97 -6.70 -5.63
CA GLN A 192 -11.13 -7.12 -4.25
C GLN A 192 -10.87 -5.97 -3.28
N ILE A 193 -9.70 -5.32 -3.35
CA ILE A 193 -9.36 -4.26 -2.39
C ILE A 193 -10.24 -3.02 -2.53
N CYS A 194 -10.70 -2.66 -3.73
CA CYS A 194 -11.67 -1.59 -3.89
C CYS A 194 -12.97 -1.90 -3.12
N THR A 195 -13.47 -3.14 -3.21
CA THR A 195 -14.64 -3.57 -2.43
C THR A 195 -14.37 -3.53 -0.92
N GLU A 196 -13.20 -3.99 -0.47
CA GLU A 196 -12.82 -4.01 0.95
C GLU A 196 -12.58 -2.60 1.51
N PHE A 197 -12.09 -1.66 0.70
CA PHE A 197 -11.98 -0.22 1.01
C PHE A 197 -13.33 0.49 1.04
N GLY A 198 -14.39 -0.11 0.49
CA GLY A 198 -15.73 0.48 0.42
C GLY A 198 -15.91 1.49 -0.73
N LEU A 199 -15.20 1.31 -1.84
CA LEU A 199 -15.25 2.13 -3.04
C LEU A 199 -16.28 1.61 -4.05
#